data_eb16f2db6c593407747c43ccc31fe5ab
#
_entry.id   eb16f2db6c593407747c43ccc31fe5ab
#
_cell.length_a   1.000
_cell.length_b   1.000
_cell.length_c   1.000
_cell.angle_alpha   90.00
_cell.angle_beta   90.00
_cell.angle_gamma   90.00
#
_symmetry.space_group_name_H-M   'P 1'
#
loop_
_entity.id
_entity.type
_entity.pdbx_description
1 polymer ?
#
loop_
_entity_poly.entity_id
_entity_poly.type
_entity_poly.pdbx_seq_one_letter_code
_entity_poly.pdbx_strand_id
1 'polypeptide(L)'
;MYKRQLSYLDQLPVDVLKVDKSFVDKVCAGTSDTSLVEAIITMSHSMRLTTIAEGVEQPEQAAWLKHARCSLGQGYLWSRPVELDAARELLLKGTHRGPQPVAALPAAAVDDEGLLRPA
;
A
#
# COMPACT_ATOMS: atom_id res chain seq x y z
N MET A 1 7.45 -2.09 -30.19
CA MET A 1 8.29 -2.54 -29.08
C MET A 1 7.55 -2.53 -27.74
N TYR A 2 6.80 -1.49 -27.43
CA TYR A 2 6.03 -1.40 -26.16
C TYR A 2 4.88 -2.42 -26.04
N LYS A 3 4.21 -2.78 -27.11
CA LYS A 3 3.15 -3.81 -27.10
C LYS A 3 3.64 -5.21 -26.71
N ARG A 4 4.92 -5.53 -26.92
CA ARG A 4 5.50 -6.81 -26.51
C ARG A 4 5.80 -6.87 -25.01
N GLN A 5 6.18 -5.75 -24.39
CA GLN A 5 6.50 -5.69 -22.96
C GLN A 5 5.26 -5.83 -22.07
N LEU A 6 4.13 -5.24 -22.45
CA LEU A 6 2.86 -5.39 -21.74
C LEU A 6 2.27 -6.80 -21.87
N SER A 7 2.45 -7.48 -23.02
CA SER A 7 2.01 -8.86 -23.19
C SER A 7 2.88 -9.86 -22.42
N TYR A 8 4.12 -9.51 -22.06
CA TYR A 8 4.96 -10.33 -21.18
C TYR A 8 4.43 -10.36 -19.74
N LEU A 9 3.80 -9.31 -19.25
CA LEU A 9 3.20 -9.28 -17.92
C LEU A 9 2.07 -10.32 -17.77
N ASP A 10 1.27 -10.53 -18.80
CA ASP A 10 0.24 -11.57 -18.83
C ASP A 10 0.82 -13.00 -18.82
N GLN A 11 2.04 -13.17 -19.28
CA GLN A 11 2.72 -14.46 -19.38
C GLN A 11 3.60 -14.78 -18.18
N LEU A 12 3.92 -13.79 -17.34
CA LEU A 12 4.69 -14.00 -16.13
C LEU A 12 3.81 -14.62 -15.04
N PRO A 13 4.30 -15.67 -14.34
CA PRO A 13 3.59 -16.22 -13.18
C PRO A 13 3.72 -15.27 -11.98
N VAL A 14 3.10 -14.09 -12.07
CA VAL A 14 3.13 -13.02 -11.05
C VAL A 14 1.75 -12.87 -10.47
N ASP A 15 1.63 -12.88 -9.16
CA ASP A 15 0.38 -12.70 -8.42
C ASP A 15 0.30 -11.34 -7.73
N VAL A 16 1.45 -10.72 -7.50
CA VAL A 16 1.59 -9.50 -6.69
C VAL A 16 2.41 -8.45 -7.43
N LEU A 17 1.91 -7.23 -7.43
CA LEU A 17 2.63 -6.04 -7.86
C LEU A 17 2.90 -5.13 -6.67
N LYS A 18 4.17 -4.77 -6.47
CA LYS A 18 4.58 -3.84 -5.42
C LYS A 18 4.75 -2.44 -5.98
N VAL A 19 4.08 -1.48 -5.36
CA VAL A 19 4.24 -0.05 -5.66
C VAL A 19 5.31 0.50 -4.73
N ASP A 20 6.43 0.92 -5.31
CA ASP A 20 7.59 1.41 -4.57
C ASP A 20 7.28 2.67 -3.74
N LYS A 21 7.97 2.80 -2.60
CA LYS A 21 7.84 3.95 -1.71
C LYS A 21 7.96 5.30 -2.43
N SER A 22 8.86 5.41 -3.42
CA SER A 22 9.07 6.64 -4.18
C SER A 22 7.80 7.14 -4.90
N PHE A 23 6.91 6.23 -5.28
CA PHE A 23 5.60 6.56 -5.84
C PHE A 23 4.58 6.90 -4.75
N VAL A 24 4.60 6.15 -3.64
CA VAL A 24 3.70 6.40 -2.50
C VAL A 24 3.97 7.76 -1.87
N ASP A 25 5.22 8.19 -1.78
CA ASP A 25 5.60 9.50 -1.25
C ASP A 25 5.01 10.68 -2.06
N LYS A 26 4.74 10.48 -3.34
CA LYS A 26 4.16 11.51 -4.22
C LYS A 26 2.64 11.64 -4.08
N VAL A 27 1.98 10.65 -3.52
CA VAL A 27 0.51 10.57 -3.47
C VAL A 27 -0.14 11.75 -2.74
N CYS A 28 0.50 12.29 -1.71
CA CYS A 28 -0.03 13.40 -0.92
C CYS A 28 0.77 14.70 -1.09
N ALA A 29 1.76 14.72 -1.99
CA ALA A 29 2.63 15.88 -2.20
C ALA A 29 1.97 16.99 -3.05
N GLY A 30 0.70 16.85 -3.43
CA GLY A 30 -0.01 17.83 -4.28
C GLY A 30 0.55 17.93 -5.70
N THR A 31 1.36 16.97 -6.11
CA THR A 31 1.92 16.90 -7.46
C THR A 31 0.98 16.14 -8.40
N SER A 32 1.02 16.47 -9.68
CA SER A 32 0.24 15.81 -10.73
C SER A 32 0.62 14.34 -10.98
N ASP A 33 1.57 13.80 -10.23
CA ASP A 33 2.13 12.46 -10.42
C ASP A 33 1.29 11.32 -9.81
N THR A 34 0.17 11.65 -9.17
CA THR A 34 -0.77 10.63 -8.63
C THR A 34 -1.40 9.78 -9.73
N SER A 35 -1.53 10.34 -10.94
CA SER A 35 -2.13 9.65 -12.08
C SER A 35 -1.38 8.38 -12.48
N LEU A 36 -0.05 8.35 -12.31
CA LEU A 36 0.75 7.17 -12.61
C LEU A 36 0.47 6.03 -11.60
N VAL A 37 0.40 6.36 -10.32
CA VAL A 37 0.08 5.38 -9.27
C VAL A 37 -1.33 4.82 -9.47
N GLU A 38 -2.29 5.68 -9.79
CA GLU A 38 -3.66 5.28 -10.08
C GLU A 38 -3.74 4.36 -11.31
N ALA A 39 -2.99 4.69 -12.37
CA ALA A 39 -2.90 3.86 -13.57
C ALA A 39 -2.29 2.48 -13.27
N ILE A 40 -1.24 2.42 -12.47
CA ILE A 40 -0.59 1.17 -12.05
C ILE A 40 -1.58 0.30 -11.27
N ILE A 41 -2.31 0.87 -10.32
CA ILE A 41 -3.30 0.14 -9.51
C ILE A 41 -4.44 -0.37 -10.41
N THR A 42 -4.96 0.47 -11.28
CA THR A 42 -6.02 0.10 -12.22
C THR A 42 -5.59 -1.03 -13.16
N MET A 43 -4.38 -0.94 -13.70
CA MET A 43 -3.80 -1.99 -14.55
C MET A 43 -3.69 -3.31 -13.78
N SER A 44 -3.22 -3.26 -12.54
CA SER A 44 -3.07 -4.45 -11.68
C SER A 44 -4.41 -5.15 -11.47
N HIS A 45 -5.48 -4.39 -11.23
CA HIS A 45 -6.84 -4.96 -11.13
C HIS A 45 -7.27 -5.65 -12.41
N SER A 46 -7.03 -5.02 -13.57
CA SER A 46 -7.35 -5.61 -14.88
C SER A 46 -6.61 -6.93 -15.12
N MET A 47 -5.40 -7.05 -14.58
CA MET A 47 -4.58 -8.25 -14.65
C MET A 47 -4.81 -9.23 -13.49
N ARG A 48 -5.75 -8.95 -12.61
CA ARG A 48 -6.06 -9.75 -11.40
C ARG A 48 -4.86 -9.92 -10.46
N LEU A 49 -3.99 -8.92 -10.41
CA LEU A 49 -2.87 -8.87 -9.49
C LEU A 49 -3.28 -8.23 -8.17
N THR A 50 -2.71 -8.73 -7.09
CA THR A 50 -2.77 -8.06 -5.78
C THR A 50 -1.74 -6.94 -5.75
N THR A 51 -2.17 -5.72 -5.41
CA THR A 51 -1.26 -4.59 -5.24
C THR A 51 -0.83 -4.42 -3.80
N ILE A 52 0.45 -4.17 -3.58
CA ILE A 52 1.02 -3.81 -2.28
C ILE A 52 1.72 -2.46 -2.41
N ALA A 53 1.25 -1.46 -1.69
CA ALA A 53 1.95 -0.18 -1.57
C ALA A 53 3.00 -0.25 -0.47
N GLU A 54 4.24 0.06 -0.82
CA GLU A 54 5.38 0.05 0.12
C GLU A 54 5.66 1.44 0.68
N GLY A 55 6.13 1.48 1.91
CA GLY A 55 6.56 2.72 2.56
C GLY A 55 5.44 3.68 2.89
N VAL A 56 4.26 3.17 3.23
CA VAL A 56 3.14 3.99 3.72
C VAL A 56 3.47 4.46 5.15
N GLU A 57 3.58 5.77 5.34
CA GLU A 57 3.96 6.39 6.60
C GLU A 57 2.90 7.32 7.16
N GLN A 58 2.04 7.87 6.28
CA GLN A 58 1.02 8.84 6.65
C GLN A 58 -0.40 8.30 6.46
N PRO A 59 -1.34 8.64 7.36
CA PRO A 59 -2.74 8.25 7.22
C PRO A 59 -3.37 8.71 5.90
N GLU A 60 -2.97 9.88 5.41
CA GLU A 60 -3.47 10.45 4.17
C GLU A 60 -3.06 9.60 2.95
N GLN A 61 -1.84 9.06 2.97
CA GLN A 61 -1.38 8.11 1.94
C GLN A 61 -2.26 6.86 1.94
N ALA A 62 -2.51 6.29 3.12
CA ALA A 62 -3.36 5.11 3.25
C ALA A 62 -4.80 5.38 2.79
N ALA A 63 -5.36 6.55 3.13
CA ALA A 63 -6.69 6.94 2.69
C ALA A 63 -6.78 7.08 1.16
N TRP A 64 -5.79 7.71 0.56
CA TRP A 64 -5.72 7.84 -0.90
C TRP A 64 -5.60 6.46 -1.59
N LEU A 65 -4.72 5.61 -1.09
CA LEU A 65 -4.53 4.25 -1.60
C LEU A 65 -5.81 3.41 -1.49
N LYS A 66 -6.53 3.56 -0.39
CA LYS A 66 -7.85 2.94 -0.21
C LYS A 66 -8.84 3.42 -1.27
N HIS A 67 -8.91 4.72 -1.51
CA HIS A 67 -9.76 5.32 -2.53
C HIS A 67 -9.40 4.82 -3.94
N ALA A 68 -8.10 4.69 -4.23
CA ALA A 68 -7.59 4.12 -5.47
C ALA A 68 -7.76 2.59 -5.57
N ARG A 69 -8.32 1.94 -4.54
CA ARG A 69 -8.52 0.48 -4.46
C ARG A 69 -7.23 -0.34 -4.45
N CYS A 70 -6.15 0.20 -3.88
CA CYS A 70 -4.97 -0.59 -3.57
C CYS A 70 -5.33 -1.68 -2.54
N SER A 71 -4.88 -2.91 -2.79
CA SER A 71 -5.29 -4.06 -1.96
C SER A 71 -4.65 -4.04 -0.59
N LEU A 72 -3.34 -3.88 -0.54
CA LEU A 72 -2.53 -4.00 0.66
C LEU A 72 -1.56 -2.84 0.78
N GLY A 73 -1.17 -2.52 2.01
CA GLY A 73 -0.13 -1.55 2.30
C GLY A 73 0.83 -2.07 3.38
N GLN A 74 2.06 -1.61 3.32
CA GLN A 74 3.05 -1.84 4.36
C GLN A 74 3.86 -0.57 4.56
N GLY A 75 4.32 -0.34 5.79
CA GLY A 75 5.12 0.82 6.12
C GLY A 75 5.04 1.19 7.59
N TYR A 76 5.71 2.29 7.94
CA TYR A 76 5.82 2.75 9.32
C TYR A 76 4.51 3.24 9.93
N LEU A 77 3.50 3.48 9.12
CA LEU A 77 2.15 3.78 9.62
C LEU A 77 1.62 2.66 10.53
N TRP A 78 1.89 1.40 10.18
CA TRP A 78 1.45 0.24 10.95
C TRP A 78 2.53 -0.30 11.87
N SER A 79 3.77 -0.33 11.41
CA SER A 79 4.89 -0.85 12.19
C SER A 79 6.24 -0.41 11.65
N ARG A 80 7.12 -0.01 12.56
CA ARG A 80 8.54 0.12 12.29
C ARG A 80 9.24 -1.23 12.39
N PRO A 81 10.42 -1.42 11.77
CA PRO A 81 11.27 -2.56 12.05
C PRO A 81 11.54 -2.68 13.55
N VAL A 82 11.55 -3.90 14.05
CA VAL A 82 11.81 -4.21 15.46
C VAL A 82 12.86 -5.30 15.55
N GLU A 83 13.55 -5.37 16.67
CA GLU A 83 14.50 -6.44 16.97
C GLU A 83 13.82 -7.81 17.00
N LEU A 84 14.62 -8.87 16.79
CA LEU A 84 14.12 -10.23 16.61
C LEU A 84 13.22 -10.71 17.76
N ASP A 85 13.59 -10.43 19.00
CA ASP A 85 12.81 -10.86 20.17
C ASP A 85 11.46 -10.14 20.24
N ALA A 86 11.43 -8.84 19.94
CA ALA A 86 10.19 -8.08 19.85
C ALA A 86 9.31 -8.57 18.69
N ALA A 87 9.91 -8.91 17.54
CA ALA A 87 9.20 -9.48 16.43
C ALA A 87 8.55 -10.84 16.78
N ARG A 88 9.27 -11.65 17.51
CA ARG A 88 8.78 -12.95 18.01
C ARG A 88 7.58 -12.79 18.95
N GLU A 89 7.65 -11.85 19.89
CA GLU A 89 6.51 -11.56 20.77
C GLU A 89 5.27 -11.09 20.00
N LEU A 90 5.46 -10.27 19.00
CA LEU A 90 4.37 -9.77 18.15
C LEU A 90 3.69 -10.88 17.35
N LEU A 91 4.47 -11.83 16.84
CA LEU A 91 3.94 -13.02 16.18
C LEU A 91 3.14 -13.89 17.14
N LEU A 92 3.65 -14.09 18.36
CA LEU A 92 2.97 -14.88 19.39
C LEU A 92 1.66 -14.23 19.88
N LYS A 93 1.60 -12.90 19.91
CA LYS A 93 0.39 -12.13 20.26
C LYS A 93 -0.61 -12.03 19.12
N GLY A 94 -0.30 -12.61 17.96
CA GLY A 94 -1.15 -12.55 16.75
C GLY A 94 -1.21 -11.18 16.09
N THR A 95 -0.35 -10.26 16.47
CA THR A 95 -0.23 -8.95 15.80
C THR A 95 0.48 -9.15 14.46
N HIS A 96 -0.28 -9.11 13.40
CA HIS A 96 0.24 -9.30 12.05
C HIS A 96 1.08 -8.09 11.62
N ARG A 97 2.27 -8.35 11.07
CA ARG A 97 3.22 -7.32 10.63
C ARG A 97 3.62 -7.38 9.15
N GLY A 98 3.02 -8.29 8.41
CA GLY A 98 3.13 -8.29 6.96
C GLY A 98 2.32 -7.16 6.33
N PRO A 99 2.20 -7.16 5.01
CA PRO A 99 1.35 -6.21 4.31
C PRO A 99 -0.07 -6.20 4.87
N GLN A 100 -0.60 -5.01 5.13
CA GLN A 100 -1.91 -4.82 5.75
C GLN A 100 -2.95 -4.42 4.69
N PRO A 101 -4.21 -4.84 4.86
CA PRO A 101 -5.29 -4.23 4.08
C PRO A 101 -5.24 -2.71 4.25
N VAL A 102 -5.25 -1.98 3.15
CA VAL A 102 -5.20 -0.50 3.20
C VAL A 102 -6.44 0.06 3.90
N ALA A 103 -7.53 -0.72 3.91
CA ALA A 103 -8.73 -0.38 4.65
C ALA A 103 -8.56 -0.45 6.18
N ALA A 104 -7.57 -1.18 6.68
CA ALA A 104 -7.28 -1.31 8.11
C ALA A 104 -6.36 -0.17 8.58
N LEU A 105 -6.88 1.05 8.60
CA LEU A 105 -6.17 2.18 9.20
C LEU A 105 -6.02 1.94 10.72
N PRO A 106 -4.88 2.33 11.33
CA PRO A 106 -4.75 2.32 12.79
C PRO A 106 -5.86 3.18 13.41
N ALA A 107 -6.48 2.69 14.46
CA ALA A 107 -7.58 3.38 15.14
C ALA A 107 -7.22 4.82 15.58
N ALA A 108 -5.95 5.08 15.83
CA ALA A 108 -5.45 6.42 16.17
C ALA A 108 -5.44 7.40 14.99
N ALA A 109 -5.60 6.93 13.77
CA ALA A 109 -5.56 7.76 12.57
C ALA A 109 -6.93 8.28 12.12
N VAL A 110 -8.00 7.82 12.75
CA VAL A 110 -9.38 8.24 12.44
C VAL A 110 -10.08 8.72 13.71
N ASP A 111 -11.00 9.67 13.56
CA ASP A 111 -11.90 10.11 14.63
C ASP A 111 -13.09 9.15 14.79
N ASP A 112 -13.97 9.48 15.74
CA ASP A 112 -15.17 8.68 16.03
C ASP A 112 -16.18 8.69 14.88
N GLU A 113 -16.07 9.62 13.93
CA GLU A 113 -16.88 9.68 12.72
C GLU A 113 -16.23 8.96 11.52
N GLY A 114 -15.03 8.36 11.72
CA GLY A 114 -14.28 7.66 10.67
C GLY A 114 -13.51 8.60 9.74
N LEU A 115 -13.35 9.87 10.11
CA LEU A 115 -12.56 10.84 9.38
C LEU A 115 -11.10 10.81 9.82
N LEU A 116 -10.19 11.14 8.88
CA LEU A 116 -8.77 11.22 9.20
C LEU A 116 -8.51 12.38 10.16
N ARG A 117 -7.84 12.09 11.26
CA ARG A 117 -7.38 13.13 12.18
C ARG A 117 -6.27 13.93 11.49
N PRO A 118 -6.35 15.27 11.52
CA PRO A 118 -5.23 16.09 11.09
C PRO A 118 -4.02 15.80 11.99
N ALA A 119 -2.86 15.79 11.36
CA ALA A 119 -1.60 15.57 12.05
C ALA A 119 -1.31 16.68 13.08
#